data_59978f2d03780f40bbb2637cb3d29288
#
_entry.id   59978f2d03780f40bbb2637cb3d29288
#
_cell.length_a   1.000
_cell.length_b   1.000
_cell.length_c   1.000
_cell.angle_alpha   90.00
_cell.angle_beta   90.00
_cell.angle_gamma   90.00
#
_symmetry.space_group_name_H-M   'P 1'
#
loop_
_entity.id
_entity.type
_entity.pdbx_description
1 polymer ?
#
loop_
_entity_poly.entity_id
_entity_poly.type
_entity_poly.pdbx_seq_one_letter_code
_entity_poly.pdbx_strand_id
1 'polypeptide(L)'
;METDKQLVAMMESILQEEGYEVLSTNDPTEGLTMSRREQPTLIIVAFQLPRMKGTSIARRIRKDPATDHQSILMVADESQLEDLTIGRGSGIDDFLIKPFDAAEMVTKIKPLIAAREEAEGVSISTGNGELDNKMGGGVPLGSLTLIEGDSGAGKSVLSQQMMRGSLDDGYTISLFTSENTVASLVKQMRSLSLNVIDYLLLNKMRIYPIEVARLGDQAPETLMQAMKNENGRDMIFVDSLTSAIPHSSPKEVVGFFEECKRLCANGVTVVIVVHSHGLVRELLIRLRSLCDAHLQLRTEEIGNKLVKTLEVTKVRGADKRTGNIVSFEVEPGWGMRVIPINKIGA
;
A
#
# COMPACT_ATOMS: atom_id res chain seq x y z
N MET A 1 17.17 -16.19 -15.74
CA MET A 1 18.64 -16.13 -16.04
C MET A 1 19.18 -17.55 -16.06
N GLU A 2 19.44 -18.10 -17.22
CA GLU A 2 19.98 -19.46 -17.44
C GLU A 2 20.76 -19.46 -18.76
N THR A 3 21.76 -20.34 -18.90
CA THR A 3 22.62 -20.44 -20.08
C THR A 3 22.28 -21.61 -21.01
N ASP A 4 21.65 -22.64 -20.47
CA ASP A 4 21.18 -23.79 -21.25
C ASP A 4 19.95 -23.38 -22.07
N LYS A 5 20.13 -23.28 -23.39
CA LYS A 5 19.07 -22.84 -24.31
C LYS A 5 17.88 -23.79 -24.37
N GLN A 6 18.12 -25.12 -24.19
CA GLN A 6 17.03 -26.09 -24.22
C GLN A 6 16.19 -25.97 -22.93
N LEU A 7 16.86 -25.81 -21.79
CA LEU A 7 16.20 -25.61 -20.53
C LEU A 7 15.43 -24.27 -20.50
N VAL A 8 16.01 -23.20 -21.04
CA VAL A 8 15.32 -21.90 -21.18
C VAL A 8 14.04 -22.06 -22.01
N ALA A 9 14.13 -22.67 -23.19
CA ALA A 9 12.95 -22.88 -24.04
C ALA A 9 11.86 -23.72 -23.37
N MET A 10 12.26 -24.77 -22.62
CA MET A 10 11.33 -25.59 -21.86
C MET A 10 10.63 -24.76 -20.76
N MET A 11 11.39 -24.02 -19.97
CA MET A 11 10.84 -23.17 -18.88
C MET A 11 9.92 -22.08 -19.44
N GLU A 12 10.30 -21.44 -20.55
CA GLU A 12 9.46 -20.42 -21.23
C GLU A 12 8.13 -21.03 -21.69
N SER A 13 8.15 -22.20 -22.30
CA SER A 13 6.92 -22.90 -22.75
C SER A 13 5.99 -23.19 -21.56
N ILE A 14 6.52 -23.76 -20.47
CA ILE A 14 5.75 -24.09 -19.26
C ILE A 14 5.13 -22.82 -18.67
N LEU A 15 5.89 -21.75 -18.55
CA LEU A 15 5.40 -20.49 -17.93
C LEU A 15 4.36 -19.81 -18.81
N GLN A 16 4.54 -19.81 -20.14
CA GLN A 16 3.56 -19.25 -21.08
C GLN A 16 2.26 -20.05 -21.10
N GLU A 17 2.32 -21.37 -21.01
CA GLU A 17 1.13 -22.24 -20.88
C GLU A 17 0.34 -21.96 -19.59
N GLU A 18 1.01 -21.56 -18.52
CA GLU A 18 0.39 -21.12 -17.25
C GLU A 18 -0.07 -19.64 -17.29
N GLY A 19 0.13 -18.94 -18.41
CA GLY A 19 -0.35 -17.57 -18.63
C GLY A 19 0.61 -16.47 -18.15
N TYR A 20 1.86 -16.79 -17.82
CA TYR A 20 2.84 -15.79 -17.39
C TYR A 20 3.58 -15.15 -18.55
N GLU A 21 3.87 -13.85 -18.42
CA GLU A 21 4.81 -13.15 -19.31
C GLU A 21 6.25 -13.49 -18.89
N VAL A 22 7.09 -13.88 -19.85
CA VAL A 22 8.44 -14.37 -19.58
C VAL A 22 9.49 -13.52 -20.29
N LEU A 23 10.44 -13.04 -19.51
CA LEU A 23 11.64 -12.38 -20.00
C LEU A 23 12.87 -13.23 -19.68
N SER A 24 13.72 -13.49 -20.65
CA SER A 24 14.91 -14.32 -20.46
C SER A 24 16.19 -13.62 -20.85
N THR A 25 17.28 -13.95 -20.17
CA THR A 25 18.65 -13.53 -20.50
C THR A 25 19.64 -14.55 -19.99
N ASN A 26 20.79 -14.64 -20.66
CA ASN A 26 21.93 -15.45 -20.22
C ASN A 26 23.06 -14.60 -19.59
N ASP A 27 22.93 -13.27 -19.57
CA ASP A 27 23.88 -12.35 -18.94
C ASP A 27 23.38 -11.92 -17.55
N PRO A 28 24.14 -12.22 -16.48
CA PRO A 28 23.80 -11.83 -15.12
C PRO A 28 23.63 -10.32 -14.91
N THR A 29 24.42 -9.50 -15.63
CA THR A 29 24.37 -8.04 -15.51
C THR A 29 23.12 -7.47 -16.17
N GLU A 30 22.79 -7.99 -17.34
CA GLU A 30 21.53 -7.68 -17.99
C GLU A 30 20.34 -8.10 -17.14
N GLY A 31 20.38 -9.32 -16.57
CA GLY A 31 19.33 -9.82 -15.71
C GLY A 31 19.07 -8.96 -14.46
N LEU A 32 20.12 -8.44 -13.83
CA LEU A 32 19.98 -7.46 -12.73
C LEU A 32 19.37 -6.13 -13.20
N THR A 33 19.71 -5.69 -14.41
CA THR A 33 19.14 -4.47 -15.00
C THR A 33 17.67 -4.67 -15.35
N MET A 34 17.32 -5.81 -15.94
CA MET A 34 15.93 -6.19 -16.24
C MET A 34 15.09 -6.32 -14.97
N SER A 35 15.60 -6.98 -13.93
CA SER A 35 14.96 -7.12 -12.63
C SER A 35 14.56 -5.74 -12.05
N ARG A 36 15.42 -4.75 -12.20
CA ARG A 36 15.19 -3.38 -11.72
C ARG A 36 14.21 -2.59 -12.61
N ARG A 37 14.26 -2.80 -13.92
CA ARG A 37 13.43 -2.06 -14.90
C ARG A 37 12.03 -2.63 -15.02
N GLU A 38 11.92 -3.96 -15.14
CA GLU A 38 10.66 -4.65 -15.43
C GLU A 38 9.92 -5.10 -14.17
N GLN A 39 10.57 -5.09 -13.00
CA GLN A 39 9.97 -5.45 -11.69
C GLN A 39 9.21 -6.79 -11.72
N PRO A 40 9.85 -7.92 -12.13
CA PRO A 40 9.15 -9.19 -12.21
C PRO A 40 8.71 -9.70 -10.84
N THR A 41 7.56 -10.36 -10.77
CA THR A 41 7.05 -11.01 -9.56
C THR A 41 7.98 -12.13 -9.08
N LEU A 42 8.56 -12.88 -10.03
CA LEU A 42 9.46 -14.01 -9.77
C LEU A 42 10.72 -13.91 -10.64
N ILE A 43 11.87 -14.15 -10.03
CA ILE A 43 13.15 -14.30 -10.72
C ILE A 43 13.58 -15.78 -10.64
N ILE A 44 13.72 -16.41 -11.78
CA ILE A 44 14.34 -17.73 -11.86
C ILE A 44 15.79 -17.55 -12.25
N VAL A 45 16.72 -18.06 -11.41
CA VAL A 45 18.16 -17.89 -11.61
C VAL A 45 18.89 -19.22 -11.47
N ALA A 46 19.74 -19.56 -12.43
CA ALA A 46 20.60 -20.74 -12.32
C ALA A 46 21.67 -20.53 -11.25
N PHE A 47 22.00 -21.60 -10.53
CA PHE A 47 23.06 -21.58 -9.52
C PHE A 47 24.42 -21.20 -10.13
N GLN A 48 24.71 -21.72 -11.32
CA GLN A 48 25.92 -21.42 -12.07
C GLN A 48 25.61 -20.60 -13.32
N LEU A 49 26.16 -19.40 -13.41
CA LEU A 49 26.10 -18.53 -14.57
C LEU A 49 27.52 -18.06 -14.96
N PRO A 50 27.72 -17.60 -16.20
CA PRO A 50 29.02 -17.05 -16.60
C PRO A 50 29.41 -15.88 -15.71
N ARG A 51 30.64 -15.89 -15.22
CA ARG A 51 31.25 -14.81 -14.41
C ARG A 51 30.64 -14.58 -13.04
N MET A 52 29.50 -15.16 -12.68
CA MET A 52 28.85 -14.91 -11.39
C MET A 52 28.01 -16.10 -10.93
N LYS A 53 28.11 -16.50 -9.66
CA LYS A 53 27.21 -17.50 -9.07
C LYS A 53 25.82 -16.91 -8.86
N GLY A 54 24.76 -17.68 -9.04
CA GLY A 54 23.36 -17.28 -8.79
C GLY A 54 23.12 -16.77 -7.37
N THR A 55 23.83 -17.34 -6.37
CA THR A 55 23.81 -16.85 -4.98
C THR A 55 24.32 -15.41 -4.84
N SER A 56 25.28 -14.99 -5.68
CA SER A 56 25.77 -13.61 -5.70
C SER A 56 24.76 -12.67 -6.35
N ILE A 57 23.99 -13.14 -7.34
CA ILE A 57 22.88 -12.41 -7.95
C ILE A 57 21.79 -12.20 -6.92
N ALA A 58 21.34 -13.27 -6.24
CA ALA A 58 20.33 -13.22 -5.20
C ALA A 58 20.70 -12.19 -4.10
N ARG A 59 21.95 -12.21 -3.63
CA ARG A 59 22.45 -11.22 -2.66
C ARG A 59 22.41 -9.78 -3.19
N ARG A 60 22.67 -9.55 -4.48
CA ARG A 60 22.58 -8.21 -5.08
C ARG A 60 21.14 -7.74 -5.18
N ILE A 61 20.23 -8.62 -5.58
CA ILE A 61 18.79 -8.36 -5.61
C ILE A 61 18.30 -7.97 -4.19
N ARG A 62 18.68 -8.72 -3.16
CA ARG A 62 18.27 -8.46 -1.76
C ARG A 62 18.92 -7.19 -1.14
N LYS A 63 20.05 -6.74 -1.67
CA LYS A 63 20.71 -5.51 -1.21
C LYS A 63 20.18 -4.25 -1.89
N ASP A 64 19.46 -4.40 -2.98
CA ASP A 64 18.89 -3.28 -3.71
C ASP A 64 17.43 -3.06 -3.28
N PRO A 65 17.11 -1.93 -2.61
CA PRO A 65 15.73 -1.65 -2.17
C PRO A 65 14.70 -1.63 -3.30
N ALA A 66 15.13 -1.53 -4.55
CA ALA A 66 14.24 -1.58 -5.70
C ALA A 66 13.87 -3.02 -6.13
N THR A 67 14.58 -4.05 -5.64
CA THR A 67 14.41 -5.43 -6.06
C THR A 67 14.42 -6.44 -4.90
N ASP A 68 14.65 -5.99 -3.66
CA ASP A 68 14.81 -6.85 -2.48
C ASP A 68 13.55 -7.68 -2.14
N HIS A 69 12.41 -7.22 -2.59
CA HIS A 69 11.09 -7.82 -2.41
C HIS A 69 10.76 -8.92 -3.43
N GLN A 70 11.46 -9.00 -4.57
CA GLN A 70 11.16 -9.96 -5.65
C GLN A 70 11.41 -11.40 -5.20
N SER A 71 10.48 -12.33 -5.52
CA SER A 71 10.69 -13.76 -5.23
C SER A 71 11.82 -14.34 -6.07
N ILE A 72 12.69 -15.18 -5.49
CA ILE A 72 13.84 -15.77 -6.17
C ILE A 72 13.77 -17.30 -6.07
N LEU A 73 13.56 -17.97 -7.21
CA LEU A 73 13.68 -19.40 -7.37
C LEU A 73 15.05 -19.75 -7.99
N MET A 74 15.84 -20.55 -7.30
CA MET A 74 17.14 -20.99 -7.82
C MET A 74 17.04 -22.36 -8.48
N VAL A 75 17.60 -22.48 -9.67
CA VAL A 75 17.72 -23.75 -10.41
C VAL A 75 19.15 -24.27 -10.27
N ALA A 76 19.30 -25.51 -9.79
CA ALA A 76 20.60 -26.11 -9.49
C ALA A 76 20.65 -27.58 -9.83
N ASP A 77 21.87 -28.12 -10.00
CA ASP A 77 22.09 -29.55 -10.12
C ASP A 77 22.16 -30.23 -8.74
N GLU A 78 21.88 -31.49 -8.64
CA GLU A 78 21.92 -32.28 -7.38
C GLU A 78 23.27 -32.17 -6.66
N SER A 79 24.37 -32.14 -7.41
CA SER A 79 25.71 -31.96 -6.88
C SER A 79 25.98 -30.61 -6.17
N GLN A 80 25.10 -29.65 -6.35
CA GLN A 80 25.21 -28.29 -5.80
C GLN A 80 24.38 -28.08 -4.53
N LEU A 81 23.65 -29.10 -4.06
CA LEU A 81 22.76 -29.03 -2.89
C LEU A 81 23.50 -28.66 -1.59
N GLU A 82 24.72 -29.14 -1.38
CA GLU A 82 25.53 -28.83 -0.20
C GLU A 82 25.88 -27.33 -0.17
N ASP A 83 26.27 -26.77 -1.31
CA ASP A 83 26.55 -25.33 -1.46
C ASP A 83 25.28 -24.47 -1.25
N LEU A 84 24.10 -24.96 -1.61
CA LEU A 84 22.83 -24.29 -1.40
C LEU A 84 22.41 -24.28 0.08
N THR A 85 22.64 -25.36 0.82
CA THR A 85 22.35 -25.46 2.26
C THR A 85 23.23 -24.53 3.09
N ILE A 86 24.48 -24.35 2.70
CA ILE A 86 25.41 -23.36 3.30
C ILE A 86 24.97 -21.93 2.92
N GLY A 87 24.34 -21.75 1.76
CA GLY A 87 23.84 -20.47 1.23
C GLY A 87 22.50 -19.98 1.79
N ARG A 88 21.93 -20.55 2.87
CA ARG A 88 20.66 -20.11 3.49
C ARG A 88 20.62 -18.62 3.90
N GLY A 89 21.73 -17.91 3.84
CA GLY A 89 21.79 -16.43 4.01
C GLY A 89 21.86 -15.65 2.69
N SER A 90 21.69 -16.29 1.51
CA SER A 90 21.79 -15.63 0.21
C SER A 90 20.51 -14.92 -0.26
N GLY A 91 19.40 -15.07 0.47
CA GLY A 91 18.12 -14.43 0.13
C GLY A 91 17.33 -15.14 -0.98
N ILE A 92 17.56 -16.45 -1.16
CA ILE A 92 16.79 -17.32 -2.06
C ILE A 92 15.53 -17.78 -1.32
N ASP A 93 14.37 -17.78 -2.00
CA ASP A 93 13.10 -18.16 -1.39
C ASP A 93 12.84 -19.68 -1.54
N ASP A 94 13.16 -20.26 -2.71
CA ASP A 94 13.08 -21.70 -2.93
C ASP A 94 14.09 -22.14 -4.02
N PHE A 95 14.23 -23.45 -4.22
CA PHE A 95 15.08 -24.02 -5.25
C PHE A 95 14.40 -25.17 -6.00
N LEU A 96 14.83 -25.37 -7.25
CA LEU A 96 14.38 -26.42 -8.14
C LEU A 96 15.61 -27.23 -8.63
N ILE A 97 15.59 -28.54 -8.46
CA ILE A 97 16.73 -29.40 -8.78
C ILE A 97 16.56 -30.03 -10.15
N LYS A 98 17.59 -29.94 -10.97
CA LYS A 98 17.64 -30.59 -12.29
C LYS A 98 17.95 -32.10 -12.12
N PRO A 99 17.33 -32.99 -12.95
CA PRO A 99 16.26 -32.72 -13.90
C PRO A 99 14.90 -32.59 -13.21
N PHE A 100 14.04 -31.72 -13.73
CA PHE A 100 12.67 -31.49 -13.24
C PHE A 100 11.67 -31.52 -14.40
N ASP A 101 10.43 -31.87 -14.12
CA ASP A 101 9.33 -31.79 -15.07
C ASP A 101 8.48 -30.52 -14.91
N ALA A 102 7.49 -30.35 -15.79
CA ALA A 102 6.60 -29.19 -15.78
C ALA A 102 5.77 -29.10 -14.48
N ALA A 103 5.29 -30.24 -13.96
CA ALA A 103 4.46 -30.29 -12.77
C ALA A 103 5.26 -29.86 -11.52
N GLU A 104 6.50 -30.31 -11.41
CA GLU A 104 7.41 -29.94 -10.33
C GLU A 104 7.75 -28.45 -10.37
N MET A 105 8.06 -27.93 -11.56
CA MET A 105 8.32 -26.50 -11.75
C MET A 105 7.12 -25.64 -11.35
N VAL A 106 5.92 -25.98 -11.83
CA VAL A 106 4.68 -25.24 -11.52
C VAL A 106 4.36 -25.32 -10.02
N THR A 107 4.57 -26.48 -9.38
CA THR A 107 4.37 -26.65 -7.93
C THR A 107 5.28 -25.72 -7.11
N LYS A 108 6.49 -25.44 -7.58
CA LYS A 108 7.44 -24.51 -6.93
C LYS A 108 7.13 -23.03 -7.20
N ILE A 109 6.65 -22.72 -8.39
CA ILE A 109 6.43 -21.33 -8.83
C ILE A 109 5.14 -20.74 -8.24
N LYS A 110 4.03 -21.51 -8.30
CA LYS A 110 2.71 -21.01 -7.84
C LYS A 110 2.71 -20.47 -6.41
N PRO A 111 3.29 -21.16 -5.41
CA PRO A 111 3.36 -20.62 -4.05
C PRO A 111 4.20 -19.34 -3.93
N LEU A 112 5.31 -19.23 -4.70
CA LEU A 112 6.17 -18.05 -4.67
C LEU A 112 5.49 -16.83 -5.29
N ILE A 113 4.72 -17.01 -6.37
CA ILE A 113 3.94 -15.97 -7.00
C ILE A 113 2.76 -15.59 -6.11
N ALA A 114 1.99 -16.58 -5.60
CA ALA A 114 0.85 -16.33 -4.71
C ALA A 114 1.28 -15.62 -3.42
N ALA A 115 2.38 -16.04 -2.78
CA ALA A 115 2.92 -15.37 -1.60
C ALA A 115 3.35 -13.92 -1.90
N ARG A 116 3.77 -13.65 -3.14
CA ARG A 116 4.09 -12.31 -3.59
C ARG A 116 2.83 -11.49 -3.87
N GLU A 117 1.86 -12.05 -4.56
CA GLU A 117 0.55 -11.43 -4.80
C GLU A 117 -0.18 -11.13 -3.49
N GLU A 118 -0.13 -12.04 -2.51
CA GLU A 118 -0.64 -11.81 -1.16
C GLU A 118 0.16 -10.72 -0.41
N ALA A 119 1.47 -10.65 -0.61
CA ALA A 119 2.32 -9.61 -0.01
C ALA A 119 2.15 -8.24 -0.70
N GLU A 120 1.90 -8.23 -2.00
CA GLU A 120 1.54 -7.03 -2.77
C GLU A 120 0.13 -6.56 -2.45
N GLY A 121 -0.71 -7.40 -1.86
CA GLY A 121 -2.06 -7.11 -1.39
C GLY A 121 -2.91 -6.39 -2.43
N VAL A 122 -4.17 -6.68 -2.52
CA VAL A 122 -5.09 -5.87 -3.32
C VAL A 122 -5.02 -4.43 -2.82
N SER A 123 -4.52 -3.53 -3.66
CA SER A 123 -4.44 -2.11 -3.33
C SER A 123 -5.75 -1.43 -3.66
N ILE A 124 -6.19 -0.56 -2.76
CA ILE A 124 -7.36 0.29 -2.95
C ILE A 124 -6.90 1.59 -3.56
N SER A 125 -7.51 1.99 -4.67
CA SER A 125 -7.23 3.26 -5.31
C SER A 125 -7.52 4.44 -4.37
N THR A 126 -6.64 5.44 -4.40
CA THR A 126 -6.91 6.74 -3.76
C THR A 126 -7.95 7.56 -4.53
N GLY A 127 -8.46 7.05 -5.64
CA GLY A 127 -9.30 7.78 -6.58
C GLY A 127 -8.52 8.77 -7.47
N ASN A 128 -7.17 8.67 -7.44
CA ASN A 128 -6.27 9.46 -8.27
C ASN A 128 -5.11 8.60 -8.77
N GLY A 129 -5.14 8.22 -10.05
CA GLY A 129 -4.16 7.30 -10.63
C GLY A 129 -2.71 7.81 -10.60
N GLU A 130 -2.48 9.14 -10.61
CA GLU A 130 -1.13 9.67 -10.46
C GLU A 130 -0.61 9.47 -9.03
N LEU A 131 -1.49 9.64 -8.04
CA LEU A 131 -1.17 9.41 -6.64
C LEU A 131 -0.97 7.91 -6.38
N ASP A 132 -1.84 7.06 -6.91
CA ASP A 132 -1.72 5.60 -6.81
C ASP A 132 -0.37 5.11 -7.37
N ASN A 133 0.03 5.62 -8.54
CA ASN A 133 1.33 5.32 -9.13
C ASN A 133 2.51 5.75 -8.23
N LYS A 134 2.37 6.84 -7.48
CA LYS A 134 3.39 7.31 -6.53
C LYS A 134 3.40 6.52 -5.22
N MET A 135 2.27 5.90 -4.88
CA MET A 135 2.09 5.07 -3.69
C MET A 135 2.40 3.58 -3.92
N GLY A 136 2.65 3.19 -5.17
CA GLY A 136 2.87 1.78 -5.52
C GLY A 136 1.57 0.98 -5.71
N GLY A 137 0.49 1.65 -6.15
CA GLY A 137 -0.80 1.03 -6.45
C GLY A 137 -1.96 1.54 -5.61
N GLY A 138 -1.70 2.28 -4.53
CA GLY A 138 -2.71 2.79 -3.62
C GLY A 138 -2.50 2.39 -2.16
N VAL A 139 -3.57 2.18 -1.42
CA VAL A 139 -3.55 1.77 -0.01
C VAL A 139 -3.82 0.27 0.08
N PRO A 140 -3.01 -0.51 0.83
CA PRO A 140 -3.23 -1.96 0.93
C PRO A 140 -4.60 -2.30 1.54
N LEU A 141 -5.32 -3.24 0.93
CA LEU A 141 -6.57 -3.78 1.48
C LEU A 141 -6.29 -4.47 2.84
N GLY A 142 -7.20 -4.36 3.79
CA GLY A 142 -7.02 -4.93 5.13
C GLY A 142 -5.93 -4.23 5.96
N SER A 143 -5.57 -2.98 5.62
CA SER A 143 -4.55 -2.20 6.30
C SER A 143 -5.11 -1.08 7.17
N LEU A 144 -4.31 -0.64 8.15
CA LEU A 144 -4.53 0.57 8.92
C LEU A 144 -3.75 1.73 8.32
N THR A 145 -4.47 2.71 7.78
CA THR A 145 -3.90 3.92 7.17
C THR A 145 -4.10 5.14 8.05
N LEU A 146 -3.03 5.91 8.25
CA LEU A 146 -3.06 7.20 8.93
C LEU A 146 -2.88 8.32 7.90
N ILE A 147 -3.84 9.25 7.86
CA ILE A 147 -3.75 10.51 7.12
C ILE A 147 -3.56 11.62 8.15
N GLU A 148 -2.41 12.27 8.14
CA GLU A 148 -2.13 13.37 9.06
C GLU A 148 -1.77 14.65 8.32
N GLY A 149 -1.91 15.77 8.98
CA GLY A 149 -1.49 17.08 8.46
C GLY A 149 -2.21 18.24 9.14
N ASP A 150 -1.82 19.45 8.75
CA ASP A 150 -2.36 20.70 9.31
C ASP A 150 -3.78 20.97 8.84
N SER A 151 -4.47 21.88 9.53
CA SER A 151 -5.77 22.37 9.09
C SER A 151 -5.65 22.99 7.68
N GLY A 152 -6.57 22.66 6.78
CA GLY A 152 -6.55 23.17 5.41
C GLY A 152 -5.53 22.50 4.47
N ALA A 153 -4.72 21.53 4.92
CA ALA A 153 -3.75 20.83 4.08
C ALA A 153 -4.37 19.89 3.03
N GLY A 154 -5.68 19.64 3.08
CA GLY A 154 -6.39 18.81 2.08
C GLY A 154 -6.71 17.38 2.54
N LYS A 155 -6.55 17.06 3.83
CA LYS A 155 -6.83 15.72 4.39
C LYS A 155 -8.22 15.18 4.07
N SER A 156 -9.26 15.99 4.34
CA SER A 156 -10.65 15.59 4.09
C SER A 156 -10.95 15.44 2.60
N VAL A 157 -10.28 16.22 1.73
CA VAL A 157 -10.40 16.04 0.27
C VAL A 157 -9.78 14.71 -0.16
N LEU A 158 -8.58 14.38 0.33
CA LEU A 158 -7.95 13.09 0.07
C LEU A 158 -8.83 11.92 0.57
N SER A 159 -9.31 12.01 1.83
CA SER A 159 -10.21 11.02 2.42
C SER A 159 -11.48 10.83 1.58
N GLN A 160 -12.13 11.92 1.14
CA GLN A 160 -13.32 11.89 0.31
C GLN A 160 -13.07 11.31 -1.07
N GLN A 161 -11.91 11.60 -1.67
CA GLN A 161 -11.52 11.06 -2.96
C GLN A 161 -11.23 9.56 -2.87
N MET A 162 -10.54 9.11 -1.82
CA MET A 162 -10.33 7.69 -1.53
C MET A 162 -11.67 6.96 -1.35
N MET A 163 -12.60 7.53 -0.57
CA MET A 163 -13.95 6.94 -0.41
C MET A 163 -14.64 6.80 -1.76
N ARG A 164 -14.59 7.83 -2.61
CA ARG A 164 -15.22 7.77 -3.92
C ARG A 164 -14.58 6.71 -4.82
N GLY A 165 -13.25 6.67 -4.93
CA GLY A 165 -12.53 5.66 -5.70
C GLY A 165 -12.85 4.24 -5.22
N SER A 166 -12.82 4.01 -3.92
CA SER A 166 -13.16 2.69 -3.34
C SER A 166 -14.61 2.27 -3.63
N LEU A 167 -15.57 3.22 -3.62
CA LEU A 167 -16.95 2.94 -3.98
C LEU A 167 -17.10 2.59 -5.48
N ASP A 168 -16.33 3.25 -6.35
CA ASP A 168 -16.27 2.94 -7.79
C ASP A 168 -15.70 1.54 -8.04
N ASP A 169 -14.70 1.13 -7.25
CA ASP A 169 -14.12 -0.22 -7.26
C ASP A 169 -15.06 -1.29 -6.66
N GLY A 170 -16.23 -0.88 -6.14
CA GLY A 170 -17.27 -1.78 -5.66
C GLY A 170 -17.25 -2.04 -4.15
N TYR A 171 -16.31 -1.50 -3.40
CA TYR A 171 -16.21 -1.66 -1.94
C TYR A 171 -17.36 -0.97 -1.20
N THR A 172 -17.66 -1.45 -0.01
CA THR A 172 -18.66 -0.87 0.89
C THR A 172 -17.96 -0.10 2.03
N ILE A 173 -18.48 1.10 2.35
CA ILE A 173 -17.84 2.05 3.24
C ILE A 173 -18.73 2.47 4.39
N SER A 174 -18.14 2.56 5.61
CA SER A 174 -18.72 3.30 6.72
C SER A 174 -17.81 4.46 7.10
N LEU A 175 -18.36 5.66 7.13
CA LEU A 175 -17.67 6.88 7.54
C LEU A 175 -18.18 7.36 8.90
N PHE A 176 -17.30 7.48 9.85
CA PHE A 176 -17.51 8.17 11.12
C PHE A 176 -16.89 9.56 11.05
N THR A 177 -17.70 10.61 11.15
CA THR A 177 -17.23 11.99 10.99
C THR A 177 -17.61 12.88 12.17
N SER A 178 -16.64 13.63 12.68
CA SER A 178 -16.86 14.64 13.72
C SER A 178 -16.96 16.06 13.15
N GLU A 179 -16.67 16.23 11.87
CA GLU A 179 -16.56 17.54 11.22
C GLU A 179 -17.77 17.91 10.37
N ASN A 180 -18.52 16.89 9.92
CA ASN A 180 -19.58 17.08 8.94
C ASN A 180 -20.90 16.44 9.36
N THR A 181 -22.00 17.10 9.02
CA THR A 181 -23.31 16.44 8.91
C THR A 181 -23.39 15.69 7.57
N VAL A 182 -24.32 14.75 7.44
CA VAL A 182 -24.55 14.03 6.17
C VAL A 182 -24.77 15.01 5.02
N ALA A 183 -25.62 16.04 5.23
CA ALA A 183 -25.97 17.02 4.19
C ALA A 183 -24.76 17.88 3.80
N SER A 184 -23.93 18.33 4.77
CA SER A 184 -22.74 19.14 4.50
C SER A 184 -21.68 18.33 3.74
N LEU A 185 -21.45 17.08 4.12
CA LEU A 185 -20.50 16.18 3.45
C LEU A 185 -20.91 15.90 2.01
N VAL A 186 -22.18 15.52 1.77
CA VAL A 186 -22.69 15.28 0.41
C VAL A 186 -22.56 16.52 -0.47
N LYS A 187 -22.86 17.69 0.07
CA LYS A 187 -22.69 18.97 -0.64
C LYS A 187 -21.22 19.24 -0.99
N GLN A 188 -20.32 19.01 -0.04
CA GLN A 188 -18.88 19.19 -0.22
C GLN A 188 -18.34 18.22 -1.29
N MET A 189 -18.63 16.93 -1.17
CA MET A 189 -18.20 15.91 -2.14
C MET A 189 -18.74 16.21 -3.54
N ARG A 190 -19.98 16.64 -3.64
CA ARG A 190 -20.59 17.04 -4.93
C ARG A 190 -19.87 18.24 -5.57
N SER A 191 -19.41 19.22 -4.78
CA SER A 191 -18.65 20.37 -5.30
C SER A 191 -17.28 19.99 -5.85
N LEU A 192 -16.76 18.83 -5.46
CA LEU A 192 -15.51 18.23 -5.95
C LEU A 192 -15.74 17.19 -7.05
N SER A 193 -16.96 17.08 -7.60
CA SER A 193 -17.38 16.02 -8.54
C SER A 193 -17.30 14.60 -7.97
N LEU A 194 -17.27 14.45 -6.66
CA LEU A 194 -17.25 13.18 -5.94
C LEU A 194 -18.68 12.83 -5.46
N ASN A 195 -19.64 12.66 -6.39
CA ASN A 195 -21.03 12.37 -6.01
C ASN A 195 -21.18 10.95 -5.42
N VAL A 196 -21.77 10.86 -4.22
CA VAL A 196 -21.95 9.60 -3.48
C VAL A 196 -23.43 9.29 -3.19
N ILE A 197 -24.37 10.04 -3.74
CA ILE A 197 -25.82 9.91 -3.44
C ILE A 197 -26.30 8.50 -3.77
N ASP A 198 -25.96 7.95 -4.93
CA ASP A 198 -26.39 6.62 -5.36
C ASP A 198 -25.85 5.54 -4.42
N TYR A 199 -24.62 5.69 -3.93
CA TYR A 199 -24.01 4.76 -2.98
C TYR A 199 -24.68 4.80 -1.60
N LEU A 200 -25.15 5.96 -1.16
CA LEU A 200 -25.94 6.10 0.07
C LEU A 200 -27.31 5.42 -0.09
N LEU A 201 -27.99 5.64 -1.21
CA LEU A 201 -29.28 5.02 -1.50
C LEU A 201 -29.20 3.49 -1.62
N LEU A 202 -28.11 2.99 -2.21
CA LEU A 202 -27.85 1.56 -2.34
C LEU A 202 -27.23 0.92 -1.08
N ASN A 203 -27.13 1.67 0.01
CA ASN A 203 -26.50 1.23 1.25
C ASN A 203 -25.04 0.72 1.09
N LYS A 204 -24.34 1.14 0.02
CA LYS A 204 -22.91 0.90 -0.15
C LYS A 204 -22.06 1.85 0.67
N MET A 205 -22.58 3.04 0.99
CA MET A 205 -21.97 4.00 1.90
C MET A 205 -22.91 4.29 3.06
N ARG A 206 -22.35 4.34 4.28
CA ARG A 206 -23.03 4.83 5.49
C ARG A 206 -22.22 5.97 6.10
N ILE A 207 -22.91 6.98 6.61
CA ILE A 207 -22.28 8.14 7.25
C ILE A 207 -22.86 8.29 8.65
N TYR A 208 -21.97 8.32 9.63
CA TYR A 208 -22.26 8.47 11.05
C TYR A 208 -21.66 9.77 11.57
N PRO A 209 -22.43 10.87 11.64
CA PRO A 209 -21.99 12.07 12.33
C PRO A 209 -21.83 11.78 13.85
N ILE A 210 -20.67 12.14 14.42
CA ILE A 210 -20.33 11.91 15.82
C ILE A 210 -20.25 13.24 16.54
N GLU A 211 -21.04 13.40 17.60
CA GLU A 211 -20.94 14.55 18.52
C GLU A 211 -19.96 14.22 19.65
N VAL A 212 -18.67 14.30 19.37
CA VAL A 212 -17.61 13.91 20.32
C VAL A 212 -17.71 14.67 21.64
N ALA A 213 -18.13 15.93 21.63
CA ALA A 213 -18.31 16.74 22.84
C ALA A 213 -19.32 16.14 23.84
N ARG A 214 -20.25 15.30 23.36
CA ARG A 214 -21.22 14.59 24.22
C ARG A 214 -20.66 13.27 24.78
N LEU A 215 -19.64 12.70 24.14
CA LEU A 215 -19.06 11.42 24.54
C LEU A 215 -17.95 11.57 25.60
N GLY A 216 -17.29 12.73 25.63
CA GLY A 216 -16.21 13.02 26.59
C GLY A 216 -15.11 11.94 26.54
N ASP A 217 -14.69 11.46 27.70
CA ASP A 217 -13.62 10.45 27.84
C ASP A 217 -13.98 9.08 27.25
N GLN A 218 -15.27 8.80 27.03
CA GLN A 218 -15.74 7.54 26.44
C GLN A 218 -15.73 7.54 24.91
N ALA A 219 -15.30 8.63 24.28
CA ALA A 219 -15.35 8.79 22.83
C ALA A 219 -14.58 7.68 22.06
N PRO A 220 -13.33 7.30 22.41
CA PRO A 220 -12.63 6.24 21.70
C PRO A 220 -13.30 4.87 21.83
N GLU A 221 -13.78 4.52 23.03
CA GLU A 221 -14.43 3.24 23.28
C GLU A 221 -15.79 3.15 22.55
N THR A 222 -16.59 4.19 22.64
CA THR A 222 -17.89 4.28 21.95
C THR A 222 -17.72 4.22 20.44
N LEU A 223 -16.74 4.95 19.88
CA LEU A 223 -16.41 4.91 18.47
C LEU A 223 -15.96 3.51 18.04
N MET A 224 -15.08 2.87 18.82
CA MET A 224 -14.61 1.52 18.53
C MET A 224 -15.77 0.52 18.54
N GLN A 225 -16.68 0.61 19.49
CA GLN A 225 -17.86 -0.25 19.55
C GLN A 225 -18.77 -0.03 18.32
N ALA A 226 -18.96 1.22 17.90
CA ALA A 226 -19.71 1.54 16.70
C ALA A 226 -19.05 0.99 15.43
N MET A 227 -17.72 1.08 15.31
CA MET A 227 -16.95 0.50 14.20
C MET A 227 -17.09 -1.04 14.15
N LYS A 228 -17.02 -1.71 15.31
CA LYS A 228 -17.21 -3.16 15.43
C LYS A 228 -18.61 -3.62 15.02
N ASN A 229 -19.62 -2.76 15.15
CA ASN A 229 -20.98 -3.06 14.77
C ASN A 229 -21.22 -2.94 13.24
N GLU A 230 -20.27 -2.38 12.50
CA GLU A 230 -20.29 -2.28 11.02
C GLU A 230 -19.79 -3.57 10.36
N ASN A 231 -20.33 -4.71 10.78
CA ASN A 231 -19.99 -6.01 10.21
C ASN A 231 -20.32 -6.09 8.71
N GLY A 232 -19.38 -6.64 7.93
CA GLY A 232 -19.55 -6.83 6.49
C GLY A 232 -19.27 -5.58 5.66
N ARG A 233 -18.63 -4.55 6.25
CA ARG A 233 -18.05 -3.42 5.51
C ARG A 233 -16.60 -3.70 5.17
N ASP A 234 -16.25 -3.36 3.94
CA ASP A 234 -14.87 -3.54 3.46
C ASP A 234 -13.95 -2.46 4.04
N MET A 235 -14.50 -1.24 4.24
CA MET A 235 -13.72 -0.10 4.68
C MET A 235 -14.43 0.74 5.74
N ILE A 236 -13.65 1.24 6.69
CA ILE A 236 -14.07 2.19 7.71
C ILE A 236 -13.19 3.43 7.67
N PHE A 237 -13.80 4.60 7.53
CA PHE A 237 -13.15 5.89 7.61
C PHE A 237 -13.52 6.60 8.91
N VAL A 238 -12.53 7.25 9.55
CA VAL A 238 -12.72 8.12 10.72
C VAL A 238 -12.15 9.50 10.37
N ASP A 239 -13.02 10.49 10.12
CA ASP A 239 -12.64 11.86 9.72
C ASP A 239 -13.36 12.93 10.61
N SER A 240 -12.69 13.44 11.63
CA SER A 240 -11.37 13.14 12.15
C SER A 240 -11.44 12.60 13.58
N LEU A 241 -10.41 11.83 13.96
CA LEU A 241 -10.27 11.36 15.35
C LEU A 241 -9.82 12.49 16.29
N THR A 242 -9.31 13.60 15.75
CA THR A 242 -8.67 14.69 16.52
C THR A 242 -9.54 15.25 17.61
N SER A 243 -10.85 15.37 17.40
CA SER A 243 -11.80 15.91 18.38
C SER A 243 -11.98 15.01 19.61
N ALA A 244 -11.70 13.70 19.48
CA ALA A 244 -11.78 12.73 20.57
C ALA A 244 -10.50 12.72 21.47
N ILE A 245 -9.36 13.16 20.92
CA ILE A 245 -8.05 13.06 21.56
C ILE A 245 -7.92 13.90 22.84
N PRO A 246 -8.38 15.18 22.91
CA PRO A 246 -8.24 16.00 24.10
C PRO A 246 -8.90 15.43 25.36
N HIS A 247 -9.87 14.54 25.18
CA HIS A 247 -10.61 13.88 26.26
C HIS A 247 -10.11 12.48 26.57
N SER A 248 -9.00 12.05 25.94
CA SER A 248 -8.49 10.68 26.05
C SER A 248 -7.04 10.67 26.53
N SER A 249 -6.70 9.67 27.35
CA SER A 249 -5.30 9.45 27.70
C SER A 249 -4.51 8.90 26.49
N PRO A 250 -3.18 9.12 26.43
CA PRO A 250 -2.34 8.52 25.39
C PRO A 250 -2.48 7.00 25.27
N LYS A 251 -2.76 6.31 26.39
CA LYS A 251 -2.97 4.85 26.41
C LYS A 251 -4.26 4.46 25.70
N GLU A 252 -5.34 5.21 25.92
CA GLU A 252 -6.64 4.95 25.27
C GLU A 252 -6.54 5.18 23.76
N VAL A 253 -5.85 6.24 23.32
CA VAL A 253 -5.64 6.51 21.90
C VAL A 253 -4.80 5.39 21.24
N VAL A 254 -3.71 4.95 21.88
CA VAL A 254 -2.91 3.80 21.38
C VAL A 254 -3.76 2.53 21.34
N GLY A 255 -4.52 2.24 22.39
CA GLY A 255 -5.43 1.10 22.44
C GLY A 255 -6.48 1.11 21.33
N PHE A 256 -7.01 2.29 20.99
CA PHE A 256 -7.91 2.45 19.84
C PHE A 256 -7.24 2.03 18.52
N PHE A 257 -6.01 2.46 18.27
CA PHE A 257 -5.26 2.06 17.06
C PHE A 257 -4.92 0.56 17.05
N GLU A 258 -4.62 -0.04 18.22
CA GLU A 258 -4.41 -1.48 18.32
C GLU A 258 -5.68 -2.27 18.01
N GLU A 259 -6.86 -1.80 18.45
CA GLU A 259 -8.14 -2.40 18.08
C GLU A 259 -8.44 -2.22 16.57
N CYS A 260 -8.12 -1.06 15.98
CA CYS A 260 -8.21 -0.87 14.52
C CYS A 260 -7.33 -1.89 13.78
N LYS A 261 -6.11 -2.17 14.28
CA LYS A 261 -5.26 -3.25 13.71
C LYS A 261 -5.91 -4.63 13.77
N ARG A 262 -6.69 -4.92 14.83
CA ARG A 262 -7.44 -6.19 14.92
C ARG A 262 -8.57 -6.24 13.89
N LEU A 263 -9.26 -5.12 13.64
CA LEU A 263 -10.24 -5.04 12.56
C LEU A 263 -9.58 -5.30 11.20
N CYS A 264 -8.40 -4.73 10.98
CA CYS A 264 -7.62 -4.95 9.76
C CYS A 264 -7.20 -6.42 9.59
N ALA A 265 -6.79 -7.09 10.66
CA ALA A 265 -6.47 -8.52 10.63
C ALA A 265 -7.68 -9.41 10.27
N ASN A 266 -8.90 -8.89 10.43
CA ASN A 266 -10.14 -9.54 10.01
C ASN A 266 -10.61 -9.10 8.60
N GLY A 267 -9.74 -8.43 7.82
CA GLY A 267 -9.99 -8.05 6.43
C GLY A 267 -10.61 -6.67 6.22
N VAL A 268 -10.89 -5.90 7.29
CA VAL A 268 -11.43 -4.53 7.17
C VAL A 268 -10.30 -3.54 6.94
N THR A 269 -10.42 -2.67 5.96
CA THR A 269 -9.48 -1.54 5.80
C THR A 269 -9.93 -0.36 6.65
N VAL A 270 -9.03 0.19 7.47
CA VAL A 270 -9.33 1.33 8.34
C VAL A 270 -8.47 2.52 7.97
N VAL A 271 -9.12 3.66 7.69
CA VAL A 271 -8.47 4.94 7.38
C VAL A 271 -8.80 5.95 8.47
N ILE A 272 -7.79 6.46 9.15
CA ILE A 272 -7.94 7.43 10.25
C ILE A 272 -7.30 8.75 9.84
N VAL A 273 -8.08 9.84 9.95
CA VAL A 273 -7.62 11.20 9.70
C VAL A 273 -7.36 11.90 11.03
N VAL A 274 -6.19 12.55 11.16
CA VAL A 274 -5.82 13.34 12.34
C VAL A 274 -5.19 14.68 11.96
N HIS A 275 -5.36 15.69 12.81
CA HIS A 275 -4.65 16.96 12.71
C HIS A 275 -3.31 16.85 13.46
N SER A 276 -2.20 17.20 12.81
CA SER A 276 -0.85 17.11 13.38
C SER A 276 -0.69 17.85 14.71
N HIS A 277 -1.31 19.04 14.81
CA HIS A 277 -1.24 19.87 16.01
C HIS A 277 -2.10 19.41 17.21
N GLY A 278 -3.00 18.44 16.99
CA GLY A 278 -3.86 17.89 18.02
C GLY A 278 -3.19 16.81 18.88
N LEU A 279 -1.98 16.41 18.55
CA LEU A 279 -1.26 15.29 19.15
C LEU A 279 0.12 15.69 19.65
N VAL A 280 0.50 15.24 20.83
CA VAL A 280 1.89 15.36 21.29
C VAL A 280 2.80 14.47 20.44
N ARG A 281 4.02 14.93 20.19
CA ARG A 281 4.96 14.32 19.24
C ARG A 281 5.23 12.83 19.55
N GLU A 282 5.40 12.46 20.80
CA GLU A 282 5.67 11.08 21.23
C GLU A 282 4.51 10.15 20.90
N LEU A 283 3.27 10.61 21.10
CA LEU A 283 2.08 9.83 20.75
C LEU A 283 1.99 9.66 19.24
N LEU A 284 2.21 10.71 18.46
CA LEU A 284 2.17 10.66 16.99
C LEU A 284 3.18 9.67 16.42
N ILE A 285 4.41 9.61 16.97
CA ILE A 285 5.44 8.63 16.58
C ILE A 285 4.93 7.19 16.82
N ARG A 286 4.29 6.94 17.95
CA ARG A 286 3.70 5.61 18.26
C ARG A 286 2.60 5.24 17.28
N LEU A 287 1.68 6.16 16.98
CA LEU A 287 0.58 5.92 16.05
C LEU A 287 1.09 5.62 14.64
N ARG A 288 2.06 6.40 14.14
CA ARG A 288 2.72 6.15 12.85
C ARG A 288 3.36 4.76 12.78
N SER A 289 3.95 4.28 13.88
CA SER A 289 4.56 2.95 13.92
C SER A 289 3.54 1.82 13.85
N LEU A 290 2.34 2.00 14.40
CA LEU A 290 1.26 1.02 14.38
C LEU A 290 0.60 0.89 13.00
N CYS A 291 0.55 1.97 12.23
CA CYS A 291 -0.10 2.00 10.93
C CYS A 291 0.71 1.26 9.85
N ASP A 292 0.02 0.70 8.86
CA ASP A 292 0.62 0.06 7.69
C ASP A 292 0.93 1.07 6.60
N ALA A 293 0.07 2.09 6.45
CA ALA A 293 0.31 3.22 5.56
C ALA A 293 0.23 4.54 6.35
N HIS A 294 1.10 5.48 5.98
CA HIS A 294 1.13 6.81 6.58
C HIS A 294 1.31 7.85 5.50
N LEU A 295 0.32 8.74 5.39
CA LEU A 295 0.22 9.82 4.43
C LEU A 295 0.26 11.14 5.20
N GLN A 296 1.27 11.97 4.97
CA GLN A 296 1.42 13.25 5.63
C GLN A 296 1.15 14.39 4.65
N LEU A 297 0.15 15.23 4.95
CA LEU A 297 -0.18 16.41 4.16
C LEU A 297 0.35 17.66 4.84
N ARG A 298 0.98 18.54 4.05
CA ARG A 298 1.51 19.83 4.49
C ARG A 298 1.11 20.93 3.53
N THR A 299 1.16 22.16 4.00
CA THR A 299 1.14 23.35 3.15
C THR A 299 2.50 24.00 3.26
N GLU A 300 3.19 24.16 2.16
CA GLU A 300 4.54 24.71 2.08
C GLU A 300 4.51 26.00 1.25
N GLU A 301 5.30 26.98 1.65
CA GLU A 301 5.49 28.21 0.88
C GLU A 301 6.67 28.00 -0.07
N ILE A 302 6.40 28.02 -1.38
CA ILE A 302 7.40 27.92 -2.44
C ILE A 302 7.38 29.22 -3.25
N GLY A 303 8.37 30.06 -3.03
CA GLY A 303 8.37 31.43 -3.57
C GLY A 303 7.22 32.25 -2.94
N ASN A 304 6.32 32.77 -3.75
CA ASN A 304 5.16 33.54 -3.30
C ASN A 304 3.83 32.75 -3.36
N LYS A 305 3.92 31.41 -3.47
CA LYS A 305 2.73 30.54 -3.59
C LYS A 305 2.69 29.52 -2.43
N LEU A 306 1.49 29.32 -1.90
CA LEU A 306 1.22 28.21 -0.97
C LEU A 306 0.91 26.96 -1.78
N VAL A 307 1.74 25.94 -1.62
CA VAL A 307 1.62 24.65 -2.31
C VAL A 307 1.27 23.58 -1.29
N LYS A 308 0.30 22.76 -1.61
CA LYS A 308 -0.03 21.59 -0.80
C LYS A 308 0.83 20.42 -1.24
N THR A 309 1.43 19.74 -0.27
CA THR A 309 2.26 18.55 -0.50
C THR A 309 1.71 17.36 0.26
N LEU A 310 1.79 16.21 -0.37
CA LEU A 310 1.53 14.90 0.23
C LEU A 310 2.84 14.11 0.23
N GLU A 311 3.28 13.74 1.40
CA GLU A 311 4.42 12.86 1.61
C GLU A 311 3.92 11.43 1.93
N VAL A 312 4.30 10.46 1.11
CA VAL A 312 4.06 9.05 1.35
C VAL A 312 5.18 8.51 2.22
N THR A 313 5.00 8.56 3.54
CA THR A 313 6.06 8.24 4.49
C THR A 313 6.24 6.75 4.68
N LYS A 314 5.15 5.97 4.53
CA LYS A 314 5.14 4.53 4.73
C LYS A 314 3.95 3.92 3.98
N VAL A 315 4.20 2.83 3.27
CA VAL A 315 3.16 1.90 2.80
C VAL A 315 3.78 0.50 2.87
N ARG A 316 3.26 -0.37 3.75
CA ARG A 316 3.72 -1.75 3.85
C ARG A 316 3.22 -2.55 2.65
N GLY A 317 4.10 -3.33 2.05
CA GLY A 317 3.77 -4.13 0.87
C GLY A 317 3.72 -3.35 -0.45
N ALA A 318 4.04 -2.04 -0.45
CA ALA A 318 4.14 -1.29 -1.69
C ALA A 318 5.48 -1.53 -2.38
N ASP A 319 5.41 -1.72 -3.69
CA ASP A 319 6.58 -1.99 -4.55
C ASP A 319 7.52 -0.81 -4.75
N LYS A 320 7.11 0.40 -4.35
CA LYS A 320 7.83 1.64 -4.65
C LYS A 320 8.32 2.32 -3.40
N ARG A 321 9.43 3.06 -3.58
CA ARG A 321 10.09 3.81 -2.52
C ARG A 321 9.10 4.68 -1.75
N THR A 322 9.04 4.49 -0.45
CA THR A 322 8.46 5.46 0.49
C THR A 322 9.31 6.74 0.47
N GLY A 323 8.71 7.89 0.82
CA GLY A 323 9.38 9.20 0.77
C GLY A 323 9.09 9.97 -0.52
N ASN A 324 8.15 9.52 -1.35
CA ASN A 324 7.68 10.30 -2.49
C ASN A 324 6.88 11.51 -1.99
N ILE A 325 7.28 12.70 -2.41
CA ILE A 325 6.53 13.94 -2.19
C ILE A 325 5.78 14.27 -3.47
N VAL A 326 4.48 14.50 -3.33
CA VAL A 326 3.57 14.87 -4.42
C VAL A 326 2.99 16.23 -4.12
N SER A 327 3.21 17.20 -5.00
CA SER A 327 2.54 18.49 -4.93
C SER A 327 1.18 18.42 -5.60
N PHE A 328 0.16 19.05 -5.00
CA PHE A 328 -1.20 19.02 -5.52
C PHE A 328 -1.96 20.29 -5.23
N GLU A 329 -3.00 20.52 -6.01
CA GLU A 329 -4.03 21.55 -5.78
C GLU A 329 -5.39 20.88 -5.57
N VAL A 330 -6.28 21.60 -4.88
CA VAL A 330 -7.68 21.20 -4.74
C VAL A 330 -8.50 22.11 -5.65
N GLU A 331 -9.02 21.54 -6.71
CA GLU A 331 -9.82 22.28 -7.70
C GLU A 331 -11.31 21.92 -7.58
N PRO A 332 -12.22 22.91 -7.53
CA PRO A 332 -13.65 22.66 -7.64
C PRO A 332 -13.95 21.88 -8.94
N GLY A 333 -14.76 20.84 -8.85
CA GLY A 333 -15.13 20.01 -9.99
C GLY A 333 -14.12 18.91 -10.35
N TRP A 334 -12.91 18.89 -9.75
CA TRP A 334 -11.85 17.92 -10.07
C TRP A 334 -11.33 17.16 -8.84
N GLY A 335 -11.53 17.71 -7.63
CA GLY A 335 -10.96 17.15 -6.42
C GLY A 335 -9.46 17.46 -6.29
N MET A 336 -8.66 16.47 -5.96
CA MET A 336 -7.20 16.60 -5.83
C MET A 336 -6.53 16.39 -7.19
N ARG A 337 -5.74 17.39 -7.61
CA ARG A 337 -4.96 17.35 -8.85
C ARG A 337 -3.48 17.42 -8.55
N VAL A 338 -2.72 16.43 -9.01
CA VAL A 338 -1.26 16.42 -8.87
C VAL A 338 -0.63 17.46 -9.79
N ILE A 339 0.35 18.19 -9.27
CA ILE A 339 1.08 19.23 -10.01
C ILE A 339 2.55 18.80 -10.12
N PRO A 340 3.15 18.81 -11.33
CA PRO A 340 4.59 18.60 -11.46
C PRO A 340 5.38 19.71 -10.75
N ILE A 341 6.39 19.33 -9.98
CA ILE A 341 7.25 20.28 -9.21
C ILE A 341 7.87 21.35 -10.12
N ASN A 342 8.14 21.03 -11.38
CA ASN A 342 8.71 21.95 -12.37
C ASN A 342 7.79 23.14 -12.76
N LYS A 343 6.50 23.10 -12.42
CA LYS A 343 5.56 24.21 -12.67
C LYS A 343 5.41 25.16 -11.48
N ILE A 344 6.05 24.90 -10.37
CA ILE A 344 5.90 25.67 -9.12
C ILE A 344 6.84 26.87 -9.11
N GLY A 345 7.90 26.88 -9.92
CA GLY A 345 8.92 27.93 -10.00
C GLY A 345 8.84 28.86 -11.23
N ALA A 346 7.75 28.82 -11.99
CA ALA A 346 7.55 29.67 -13.17
C ALA A 346 6.50 30.76 -12.88
#